data_4dbfb4d8f6ab8f9296cd831583d32602
#
_entry.id   4dbfb4d8f6ab8f9296cd831583d32602
#
_cell.length_a   1.000
_cell.length_b   1.000
_cell.length_c   1.000
_cell.angle_alpha   90.00
_cell.angle_beta   90.00
_cell.angle_gamma   90.00
#
_symmetry.space_group_name_H-M   'P 1'
#
loop_
_entity.id
_entity.type
_entity.pdbx_description
1 polymer ?
#
loop_
_entity_poly.entity_id
_entity_poly.type
_entity_poly.pdbx_seq_one_letter_code
_entity_poly.pdbx_strand_id
1 'polypeptide(L)'
;MTEPYTVISADAHAGLPTAQYRDYLEKKYWPAFDEFLAGRDQAVEEIHAMGTSDKAFADKWFAENEEGLEGGWDAQRRNKEMDNDGICAEVIFPDADAVESRTCAPFGTGLGLSGDLDPELGLAGARAHNRWLAELCADSPERRRGAALVQITAALDDVLGEIRRAHESGLRAVMIPAMWMHSEPYHSRHYDPVWELCQDLAMPIVTHSGPADKDAYGGHLGIYVTEVVWWPARPMWFMLWSGVFERFPRLKYGVTEAGCWWVPGLLWFWDRLFLGQKGAEKLSSLGLSTKPSELFDRNCFIGSSNTKRREIGMRYEIGLDNMLWGNDFPHPEGTWPHSRDWLAKTYHDVPIVETRRMIGEAAAEVYGFDLASLRSHAERLNVTPQTLGQTDDAANIERWAGHRDVGRHWLTGHDFPLAPVPA
;
A
#
# COMPACT_ATOMS: atom_id res chain seq x y z
N MET A 1 7.30 -22.04 25.47
CA MET A 1 7.38 -20.65 24.99
C MET A 1 6.70 -20.62 23.64
N THR A 2 5.76 -19.75 23.43
CA THR A 2 5.11 -19.57 22.12
C THR A 2 6.11 -18.94 21.14
N GLU A 3 6.12 -19.43 19.91
CA GLU A 3 7.01 -18.96 18.84
C GLU A 3 6.78 -17.45 18.59
N PRO A 4 7.84 -16.63 18.43
CA PRO A 4 7.70 -15.21 18.15
C PRO A 4 7.01 -14.96 16.80
N TYR A 5 6.47 -13.78 16.64
CA TYR A 5 5.91 -13.31 15.38
C TYR A 5 7.02 -12.84 14.43
N THR A 6 6.90 -13.19 13.15
CA THR A 6 7.66 -12.54 12.10
C THR A 6 6.87 -11.32 11.66
N VAL A 7 7.13 -10.17 12.29
CA VAL A 7 6.42 -8.93 11.96
C VAL A 7 6.96 -8.35 10.67
N ILE A 8 6.10 -8.21 9.67
CA ILE A 8 6.41 -7.61 8.36
C ILE A 8 5.55 -6.37 8.17
N SER A 9 6.19 -5.23 8.01
CA SER A 9 5.48 -4.01 7.62
C SER A 9 5.18 -4.06 6.12
N ALA A 10 3.90 -4.05 5.76
CA ALA A 10 3.46 -3.96 4.38
C ALA A 10 3.40 -2.51 3.87
N ASP A 11 3.87 -1.57 4.69
CA ASP A 11 3.93 -0.15 4.39
C ASP A 11 5.05 0.53 5.18
N ALA A 12 6.05 0.97 4.45
CA ALA A 12 7.16 1.78 4.94
C ALA A 12 7.71 2.61 3.77
N HIS A 13 8.37 3.71 4.05
CA HIS A 13 8.82 4.65 3.03
C HIS A 13 10.32 4.83 3.02
N ALA A 14 10.89 5.07 1.83
CA ALA A 14 12.27 5.44 1.65
C ALA A 14 12.44 6.41 0.48
N GLY A 15 13.43 7.28 0.59
CA GLY A 15 13.78 8.26 -0.45
C GLY A 15 15.09 8.94 -0.11
N LEU A 16 15.95 9.11 -1.12
CA LEU A 16 17.13 9.95 -0.97
C LEU A 16 16.74 11.41 -0.67
N PRO A 17 17.57 12.16 0.06
CA PRO A 17 17.53 13.61 -0.03
C PRO A 17 17.51 14.03 -1.49
N THR A 18 16.47 14.75 -1.90
CA THR A 18 16.06 14.90 -3.32
C THR A 18 17.22 15.26 -4.26
N ALA A 19 18.12 16.17 -3.83
CA ALA A 19 19.26 16.58 -4.66
C ALA A 19 20.24 15.41 -4.99
N GLN A 20 20.31 14.38 -4.16
CA GLN A 20 21.22 13.24 -4.35
C GLN A 20 20.75 12.30 -5.48
N TYR A 21 19.48 12.39 -5.89
CA TYR A 21 19.02 11.63 -7.06
C TYR A 21 19.70 12.03 -8.38
N ARG A 22 20.43 13.16 -8.39
CA ARG A 22 21.21 13.58 -9.56
C ARG A 22 22.16 12.48 -10.05
N ASP A 23 22.74 11.70 -9.15
CA ASP A 23 23.67 10.63 -9.47
C ASP A 23 23.01 9.42 -10.15
N TYR A 24 21.69 9.30 -9.97
CA TYR A 24 20.86 8.24 -10.57
C TYR A 24 20.16 8.67 -11.87
N LEU A 25 20.21 9.98 -12.20
CA LEU A 25 19.62 10.51 -13.44
C LEU A 25 20.62 10.50 -14.58
N GLU A 26 20.14 10.20 -15.79
CA GLU A 26 20.92 10.40 -17.00
C GLU A 26 21.25 11.90 -17.17
N LYS A 27 22.49 12.22 -17.58
CA LYS A 27 23.00 13.61 -17.66
C LYS A 27 22.14 14.55 -18.49
N LYS A 28 21.42 14.02 -19.50
CA LYS A 28 20.53 14.84 -20.34
C LYS A 28 19.37 15.48 -19.56
N TYR A 29 18.99 14.90 -18.41
CA TYR A 29 17.91 15.40 -17.57
C TYR A 29 18.38 16.35 -16.45
N TRP A 30 19.69 16.55 -16.27
CA TRP A 30 20.21 17.41 -15.22
C TRP A 30 19.70 18.85 -15.26
N PRO A 31 19.59 19.53 -16.43
CA PRO A 31 19.04 20.89 -16.46
C PRO A 31 17.59 20.95 -15.98
N ALA A 32 16.73 20.01 -16.40
CA ALA A 32 15.34 19.94 -15.93
C ALA A 32 15.26 19.57 -14.43
N PHE A 33 16.20 18.77 -13.95
CA PHE A 33 16.25 18.44 -12.52
C PHE A 33 16.71 19.62 -11.66
N ASP A 34 17.65 20.45 -12.13
CA ASP A 34 18.05 21.67 -11.45
C ASP A 34 16.90 22.69 -11.37
N GLU A 35 16.07 22.78 -12.42
CA GLU A 35 14.86 23.58 -12.42
C GLU A 35 13.80 23.03 -11.44
N PHE A 36 13.60 21.73 -11.41
CA PHE A 36 12.72 21.05 -10.45
C PHE A 36 13.16 21.32 -9.00
N LEU A 37 14.45 21.22 -8.69
CA LEU A 37 14.97 21.52 -7.35
C LEU A 37 14.74 22.98 -6.96
N ALA A 38 14.94 23.93 -7.88
CA ALA A 38 14.72 25.34 -7.61
C ALA A 38 13.25 25.70 -7.35
N GLY A 39 12.30 24.96 -7.95
CA GLY A 39 10.86 25.17 -7.73
C GLY A 39 10.31 24.47 -6.48
N ARG A 40 11.04 23.51 -5.93
CA ARG A 40 10.53 22.66 -4.84
C ARG A 40 10.24 23.41 -3.56
N ASP A 41 11.10 24.33 -3.15
CA ASP A 41 10.95 25.07 -1.89
C ASP A 41 9.68 25.94 -1.92
N GLN A 42 9.34 26.52 -3.07
CA GLN A 42 8.08 27.24 -3.25
C GLN A 42 6.87 26.28 -3.14
N ALA A 43 6.94 25.10 -3.73
CA ALA A 43 5.88 24.10 -3.65
C ALA A 43 5.63 23.63 -2.19
N VAL A 44 6.69 23.48 -1.40
CA VAL A 44 6.59 23.16 0.04
C VAL A 44 5.92 24.31 0.81
N GLU A 45 6.30 25.57 0.54
CA GLU A 45 5.64 26.74 1.17
C GLU A 45 4.14 26.79 0.82
N GLU A 46 3.77 26.48 -0.41
CA GLU A 46 2.36 26.39 -0.83
C GLU A 46 1.59 25.28 -0.10
N ILE A 47 2.19 24.10 0.11
CA ILE A 47 1.61 23.00 0.90
C ILE A 47 1.36 23.45 2.35
N HIS A 48 2.33 24.12 2.98
CA HIS A 48 2.16 24.67 4.32
C HIS A 48 1.05 25.72 4.39
N ALA A 49 0.98 26.60 3.37
CA ALA A 49 -0.06 27.62 3.31
C ALA A 49 -1.47 27.05 3.15
N MET A 50 -1.62 25.87 2.57
CA MET A 50 -2.91 25.16 2.48
C MET A 50 -3.38 24.59 3.83
N GLY A 51 -2.54 24.61 4.88
CA GLY A 51 -2.89 24.09 6.20
C GLY A 51 -2.98 22.55 6.27
N THR A 52 -2.41 21.86 5.29
CA THR A 52 -2.33 20.40 5.28
C THR A 52 -1.13 19.88 6.09
N SER A 53 -0.18 20.76 6.40
CA SER A 53 0.90 20.51 7.35
C SER A 53 1.11 21.72 8.27
N ASP A 54 1.50 21.44 9.52
CA ASP A 54 1.82 22.46 10.52
C ASP A 54 3.34 22.52 10.69
N LYS A 55 3.93 23.68 10.35
CA LYS A 55 5.39 23.85 10.45
C LYS A 55 5.91 23.60 11.88
N ALA A 56 5.18 24.01 12.90
CA ALA A 56 5.59 23.78 14.29
C ALA A 56 5.58 22.29 14.64
N PHE A 57 4.62 21.54 14.10
CA PHE A 57 4.59 20.10 14.20
C PHE A 57 5.78 19.47 13.46
N ALA A 58 6.05 19.90 12.24
CA ALA A 58 7.18 19.44 11.43
C ALA A 58 8.52 19.63 12.16
N ASP A 59 8.78 20.88 12.61
CA ASP A 59 10.01 21.24 13.33
C ASP A 59 10.20 20.35 14.58
N LYS A 60 9.11 20.10 15.33
CA LYS A 60 9.14 19.24 16.51
C LYS A 60 9.42 17.78 16.13
N TRP A 61 8.72 17.25 15.14
CA TRP A 61 8.90 15.88 14.66
C TRP A 61 10.34 15.62 14.23
N PHE A 62 10.92 16.52 13.44
CA PHE A 62 12.31 16.41 13.00
C PHE A 62 13.29 16.50 14.17
N ALA A 63 13.08 17.42 15.10
CA ALA A 63 13.97 17.56 16.26
C ALA A 63 13.93 16.33 17.20
N GLU A 64 12.77 15.71 17.35
CA GLU A 64 12.60 14.53 18.22
C GLU A 64 13.09 13.22 17.56
N ASN A 65 13.12 13.15 16.22
CA ASN A 65 13.38 11.91 15.49
C ASN A 65 14.57 11.99 14.50
N GLU A 66 15.35 13.07 14.51
CA GLU A 66 16.41 13.41 13.53
C GLU A 66 17.27 12.20 13.13
N GLU A 67 17.84 11.51 14.10
CA GLU A 67 18.67 10.33 13.83
C GLU A 67 17.88 9.16 13.21
N GLY A 68 16.62 8.92 13.64
CA GLY A 68 15.76 7.84 13.13
C GLY A 68 15.35 8.07 11.69
N LEU A 69 15.07 9.31 11.34
CA LEU A 69 14.64 9.73 10.00
C LEU A 69 15.71 9.49 8.93
N GLU A 70 17.01 9.44 9.29
CA GLU A 70 18.07 9.04 8.36
C GLU A 70 17.86 7.62 7.81
N GLY A 71 17.15 6.75 8.53
CA GLY A 71 16.71 5.44 8.03
C GLY A 71 15.82 5.51 6.79
N GLY A 72 15.32 6.69 6.42
CA GLY A 72 14.66 6.93 5.13
C GLY A 72 15.58 6.70 3.93
N TRP A 73 16.90 6.84 4.10
CA TRP A 73 17.88 6.66 3.02
C TRP A 73 19.16 5.92 3.43
N ASP A 74 19.49 5.83 4.71
CA ASP A 74 20.64 5.08 5.20
C ASP A 74 20.24 3.66 5.57
N ALA A 75 20.83 2.67 4.89
CA ALA A 75 20.50 1.26 5.06
C ALA A 75 20.82 0.72 6.47
N GLN A 76 21.92 1.16 7.07
CA GLN A 76 22.33 0.68 8.38
C GLN A 76 21.49 1.31 9.49
N ARG A 77 21.20 2.61 9.35
CA ARG A 77 20.27 3.28 10.25
C ARG A 77 18.90 2.64 10.18
N ARG A 78 18.40 2.37 8.97
CA ARG A 78 17.12 1.70 8.75
C ARG A 78 17.05 0.34 9.44
N ASN A 79 18.07 -0.49 9.32
CA ASN A 79 18.14 -1.77 10.02
C ASN A 79 18.02 -1.60 11.54
N LYS A 80 18.65 -0.57 12.10
CA LYS A 80 18.57 -0.25 13.54
C LYS A 80 17.14 0.17 13.93
N GLU A 81 16.49 1.01 13.13
CA GLU A 81 15.11 1.44 13.41
C GLU A 81 14.11 0.28 13.30
N MET A 82 14.22 -0.56 12.27
CA MET A 82 13.44 -1.78 12.17
C MET A 82 13.61 -2.68 13.42
N ASP A 83 14.84 -2.88 13.86
CA ASP A 83 15.14 -3.72 15.02
C ASP A 83 14.55 -3.13 16.31
N ASN A 84 14.71 -1.83 16.54
CA ASN A 84 14.16 -1.14 17.71
C ASN A 84 12.64 -1.26 17.77
N ASP A 85 12.00 -1.10 16.63
CA ASP A 85 10.54 -1.08 16.49
C ASP A 85 9.91 -2.50 16.39
N GLY A 86 10.76 -3.54 16.26
CA GLY A 86 10.32 -4.94 16.24
C GLY A 86 9.95 -5.49 14.86
N ILE A 87 10.43 -4.85 13.80
CA ILE A 87 10.10 -5.18 12.41
C ILE A 87 11.14 -6.13 11.82
N CYS A 88 10.72 -7.31 11.40
CA CYS A 88 11.59 -8.31 10.75
C CYS A 88 11.89 -7.94 9.30
N ALA A 89 10.87 -7.50 8.57
CA ALA A 89 10.96 -7.16 7.16
C ALA A 89 9.93 -6.08 6.79
N GLU A 90 10.08 -5.48 5.61
CA GLU A 90 9.24 -4.37 5.19
C GLU A 90 9.07 -4.30 3.67
N VAL A 91 7.95 -3.73 3.25
CA VAL A 91 7.67 -3.29 1.88
C VAL A 91 7.91 -1.79 1.83
N ILE A 92 8.69 -1.33 0.84
CA ILE A 92 9.18 0.05 0.78
C ILE A 92 8.54 0.78 -0.39
N PHE A 93 7.87 1.89 -0.08
CA PHE A 93 7.29 2.89 -0.98
C PHE A 93 8.18 4.14 -1.07
N PRO A 94 7.97 5.05 -2.03
CA PRO A 94 8.74 6.27 -2.17
C PRO A 94 8.40 7.31 -1.09
N ASP A 95 9.17 8.41 -1.10
CA ASP A 95 8.89 9.63 -0.35
C ASP A 95 8.87 9.45 1.17
N ALA A 96 10.07 9.26 1.78
CA ALA A 96 10.25 9.06 3.22
C ALA A 96 9.93 10.31 4.08
N ASP A 97 9.76 11.47 3.48
CA ASP A 97 9.42 12.70 4.20
C ASP A 97 8.07 13.25 3.73
N ALA A 98 7.02 12.87 4.43
CA ALA A 98 5.65 13.31 4.16
C ALA A 98 5.40 14.78 4.55
N VAL A 99 6.28 15.40 5.34
CA VAL A 99 6.03 16.72 5.96
C VAL A 99 6.62 17.86 5.14
N GLU A 100 7.90 17.77 4.76
CA GLU A 100 8.62 18.81 4.01
C GLU A 100 9.12 18.34 2.63
N SER A 101 8.76 17.11 2.24
CA SER A 101 9.14 16.55 0.94
C SER A 101 10.65 16.60 0.63
N ARG A 102 11.50 16.54 1.70
CA ARG A 102 12.98 16.61 1.55
C ARG A 102 13.55 15.42 0.78
N THR A 103 12.82 14.32 0.72
CA THR A 103 13.20 13.05 0.09
C THR A 103 12.30 12.66 -1.08
N CYS A 104 11.62 13.61 -1.71
CA CYS A 104 10.71 13.28 -2.80
C CYS A 104 11.47 12.74 -4.02
N ALA A 105 10.86 11.78 -4.70
CA ALA A 105 11.38 11.23 -5.94
C ALA A 105 11.47 12.32 -7.04
N PRO A 106 12.45 12.24 -7.97
CA PRO A 106 12.66 13.27 -8.97
C PRO A 106 11.39 13.57 -9.78
N PHE A 107 11.19 14.84 -10.07
CA PHE A 107 10.03 15.36 -10.81
C PHE A 107 8.68 15.06 -10.17
N GLY A 108 8.64 14.72 -8.87
CA GLY A 108 7.41 14.39 -8.17
C GLY A 108 6.79 13.03 -8.57
N THR A 109 7.61 12.10 -9.04
CA THR A 109 7.14 10.77 -9.50
C THR A 109 6.79 9.79 -8.36
N GLY A 110 6.97 10.18 -7.11
CA GLY A 110 6.63 9.38 -5.93
C GLY A 110 5.14 9.30 -5.63
N LEU A 111 4.75 9.68 -4.42
CA LEU A 111 3.34 9.67 -3.97
C LEU A 111 2.51 10.80 -4.58
N GLY A 112 3.12 11.77 -5.25
CA GLY A 112 2.41 12.89 -5.85
C GLY A 112 1.50 12.49 -7.02
N LEU A 113 0.51 13.35 -7.31
CA LEU A 113 -0.21 13.30 -8.59
C LEU A 113 0.68 13.93 -9.67
N SER A 114 1.13 13.12 -10.59
CA SER A 114 1.93 13.55 -11.73
C SER A 114 1.06 13.98 -12.95
N GLY A 115 -0.07 14.67 -12.68
CA GLY A 115 -1.09 14.93 -13.70
C GLY A 115 -0.63 15.68 -14.93
N ASP A 116 0.26 16.65 -14.74
CA ASP A 116 0.82 17.48 -15.80
C ASP A 116 2.31 17.22 -16.03
N LEU A 117 2.84 16.16 -15.46
CA LEU A 117 4.22 15.78 -15.63
C LEU A 117 4.51 15.34 -17.06
N ASP A 118 5.56 15.92 -17.65
CA ASP A 118 6.09 15.43 -18.92
C ASP A 118 6.40 13.93 -18.82
N PRO A 119 5.84 13.07 -19.68
CA PRO A 119 5.99 11.63 -19.58
C PRO A 119 7.45 11.15 -19.63
N GLU A 120 8.34 11.87 -20.36
CA GLU A 120 9.77 11.55 -20.43
C GLU A 120 10.47 11.87 -19.10
N LEU A 121 10.17 13.01 -18.47
CA LEU A 121 10.69 13.37 -17.14
C LEU A 121 10.14 12.44 -16.06
N GLY A 122 8.86 12.11 -16.14
CA GLY A 122 8.23 11.15 -15.23
C GLY A 122 8.92 9.78 -15.26
N LEU A 123 9.18 9.27 -16.46
CA LEU A 123 9.89 8.01 -16.64
C LEU A 123 11.34 8.09 -16.14
N ALA A 124 12.04 9.20 -16.40
CA ALA A 124 13.40 9.41 -15.93
C ALA A 124 13.48 9.45 -14.40
N GLY A 125 12.57 10.16 -13.75
CA GLY A 125 12.47 10.25 -12.30
C GLY A 125 12.18 8.90 -11.65
N ALA A 126 11.19 8.17 -12.15
CA ALA A 126 10.85 6.83 -11.70
C ALA A 126 12.05 5.87 -11.82
N ARG A 127 12.75 5.88 -12.95
CA ARG A 127 13.98 5.09 -13.17
C ARG A 127 15.11 5.44 -12.20
N ALA A 128 15.29 6.72 -11.90
CA ALA A 128 16.29 7.16 -10.93
C ALA A 128 15.97 6.64 -9.53
N HIS A 129 14.72 6.77 -9.09
CA HIS A 129 14.27 6.22 -7.81
C HIS A 129 14.44 4.70 -7.75
N ASN A 130 13.98 3.98 -8.77
CA ASN A 130 14.03 2.50 -8.80
C ASN A 130 15.47 1.97 -8.73
N ARG A 131 16.44 2.63 -9.38
CA ARG A 131 17.87 2.25 -9.29
C ARG A 131 18.37 2.37 -7.86
N TRP A 132 18.12 3.50 -7.23
CA TRP A 132 18.51 3.73 -5.84
C TRP A 132 17.80 2.77 -4.87
N LEU A 133 16.49 2.60 -5.04
CA LEU A 133 15.71 1.70 -4.16
C LEU A 133 16.20 0.25 -4.27
N ALA A 134 16.60 -0.18 -5.45
CA ALA A 134 17.18 -1.51 -5.65
C ALA A 134 18.49 -1.68 -4.86
N GLU A 135 19.35 -0.65 -4.82
CA GLU A 135 20.58 -0.65 -4.01
C GLU A 135 20.26 -0.70 -2.51
N LEU A 136 19.30 0.10 -2.04
CA LEU A 136 18.84 0.06 -0.65
C LEU A 136 18.30 -1.32 -0.27
N CYS A 137 17.52 -1.96 -1.14
CA CYS A 137 16.99 -3.30 -0.89
C CYS A 137 18.07 -4.38 -0.91
N ALA A 138 19.10 -4.22 -1.76
CA ALA A 138 20.19 -5.17 -1.88
C ALA A 138 21.10 -5.24 -0.64
N ASP A 139 21.10 -4.22 0.22
CA ASP A 139 21.82 -4.25 1.49
C ASP A 139 21.28 -5.33 2.45
N SER A 140 19.98 -5.55 2.47
CA SER A 140 19.33 -6.56 3.31
C SER A 140 18.19 -7.24 2.54
N PRO A 141 18.50 -8.06 1.53
CA PRO A 141 17.53 -8.54 0.55
C PRO A 141 16.49 -9.51 1.15
N GLU A 142 16.78 -10.15 2.27
CA GLU A 142 15.82 -10.98 3.00
C GLU A 142 14.79 -10.13 3.75
N ARG A 143 15.12 -8.87 4.13
CA ARG A 143 14.29 -7.99 4.93
C ARG A 143 13.49 -6.96 4.11
N ARG A 144 13.84 -6.70 2.84
CA ARG A 144 13.29 -5.57 2.08
C ARG A 144 12.68 -5.99 0.75
N ARG A 145 11.52 -5.42 0.45
CA ARG A 145 10.85 -5.51 -0.86
C ARG A 145 10.48 -4.11 -1.32
N GLY A 146 11.17 -3.59 -2.34
CA GLY A 146 10.85 -2.28 -2.91
C GLY A 146 9.69 -2.35 -3.89
N ALA A 147 8.81 -1.35 -3.83
CA ALA A 147 7.78 -1.10 -4.82
C ALA A 147 8.34 -0.19 -5.92
N ALA A 148 8.53 -0.72 -7.11
CA ALA A 148 9.03 0.04 -8.25
C ALA A 148 8.02 1.10 -8.69
N LEU A 149 8.45 2.33 -8.85
CA LEU A 149 7.65 3.38 -9.49
C LEU A 149 7.51 3.10 -10.98
N VAL A 150 6.30 3.04 -11.47
CA VAL A 150 6.01 2.83 -12.89
C VAL A 150 5.07 3.91 -13.41
N GLN A 151 5.59 4.75 -14.29
CA GLN A 151 4.82 5.81 -14.94
C GLN A 151 4.01 5.21 -16.10
N ILE A 152 2.83 4.72 -15.75
CA ILE A 152 1.94 4.01 -16.68
C ILE A 152 1.41 4.90 -17.82
N THR A 153 1.61 6.21 -17.73
CA THR A 153 1.30 7.22 -18.74
C THR A 153 2.35 7.29 -19.86
N ALA A 154 3.52 6.67 -19.66
CA ALA A 154 4.55 6.55 -20.68
C ALA A 154 4.16 5.57 -21.81
N ALA A 155 4.96 5.49 -22.87
CA ALA A 155 4.75 4.50 -23.91
C ALA A 155 4.78 3.07 -23.32
N LEU A 156 3.86 2.21 -23.78
CA LEU A 156 3.67 0.86 -23.21
C LEU A 156 4.96 0.03 -23.18
N ASP A 157 5.77 0.10 -24.24
CA ASP A 157 7.06 -0.62 -24.31
C ASP A 157 8.05 -0.14 -23.23
N ASP A 158 8.07 1.15 -22.93
CA ASP A 158 8.87 1.73 -21.86
C ASP A 158 8.40 1.27 -20.48
N VAL A 159 7.07 1.22 -20.27
CA VAL A 159 6.43 0.70 -19.06
C VAL A 159 6.82 -0.76 -18.82
N LEU A 160 6.65 -1.61 -19.83
CA LEU A 160 6.99 -3.04 -19.76
C LEU A 160 8.49 -3.24 -19.56
N GLY A 161 9.32 -2.42 -20.22
CA GLY A 161 10.76 -2.42 -20.05
C GLY A 161 11.18 -2.06 -18.62
N GLU A 162 10.51 -1.08 -18.00
CA GLU A 162 10.82 -0.68 -16.62
C GLU A 162 10.42 -1.75 -15.60
N ILE A 163 9.27 -2.38 -15.76
CA ILE A 163 8.84 -3.48 -14.89
C ILE A 163 9.85 -4.64 -14.93
N ARG A 164 10.34 -5.02 -16.10
CA ARG A 164 11.35 -6.08 -16.23
C ARG A 164 12.67 -5.69 -15.55
N ARG A 165 13.15 -4.46 -15.77
CA ARG A 165 14.37 -3.97 -15.10
C ARG A 165 14.24 -3.94 -13.59
N ALA A 166 13.10 -3.46 -13.08
CA ALA A 166 12.81 -3.44 -11.66
C ALA A 166 12.84 -4.86 -11.04
N HIS A 167 12.20 -5.82 -11.69
CA HIS A 167 12.24 -7.21 -11.26
C HIS A 167 13.65 -7.81 -11.27
N GLU A 168 14.42 -7.58 -12.35
CA GLU A 168 15.80 -8.03 -12.49
C GLU A 168 16.73 -7.42 -11.44
N SER A 169 16.45 -6.16 -11.03
CA SER A 169 17.17 -5.46 -9.97
C SER A 169 16.75 -5.85 -8.55
N GLY A 170 15.79 -6.77 -8.39
CA GLY A 170 15.37 -7.27 -7.08
C GLY A 170 14.17 -6.56 -6.46
N LEU A 171 13.56 -5.58 -7.12
CA LEU A 171 12.28 -5.01 -6.68
C LEU A 171 11.14 -6.04 -6.87
N ARG A 172 10.12 -6.00 -6.00
CA ARG A 172 9.13 -7.10 -5.90
C ARG A 172 7.68 -6.65 -5.95
N ALA A 173 7.42 -5.36 -6.13
CA ALA A 173 6.09 -4.82 -6.37
C ALA A 173 6.15 -3.74 -7.44
N VAL A 174 5.03 -3.38 -8.02
CA VAL A 174 4.88 -2.31 -8.99
C VAL A 174 3.88 -1.30 -8.44
N MET A 175 4.36 -0.11 -8.12
CA MET A 175 3.48 1.00 -7.75
C MET A 175 3.09 1.78 -9.00
N ILE A 176 1.79 1.90 -9.24
CA ILE A 176 1.20 2.72 -10.30
C ILE A 176 0.54 3.96 -9.69
N PRO A 177 0.41 5.07 -10.43
CA PRO A 177 -0.34 6.24 -9.96
C PRO A 177 -1.76 5.87 -9.53
N ALA A 178 -2.24 6.46 -8.43
CA ALA A 178 -3.60 6.26 -7.94
C ALA A 178 -4.65 6.72 -8.97
N MET A 179 -4.27 7.64 -9.86
CA MET A 179 -5.14 8.15 -10.93
C MET A 179 -4.40 8.16 -12.26
N TRP A 180 -5.14 7.86 -13.33
CA TRP A 180 -4.63 7.85 -14.71
C TRP A 180 -4.62 9.23 -15.38
N MET A 181 -5.17 10.25 -14.73
CA MET A 181 -5.30 11.63 -15.22
C MET A 181 -5.84 11.72 -16.66
N HIS A 182 -5.03 12.15 -17.61
CA HIS A 182 -5.39 12.29 -19.03
C HIS A 182 -5.12 11.03 -19.86
N SER A 183 -4.57 9.97 -19.23
CA SER A 183 -4.30 8.69 -19.89
C SER A 183 -5.53 7.79 -19.92
N GLU A 184 -5.40 6.62 -20.57
CA GLU A 184 -6.43 5.60 -20.56
C GLU A 184 -6.76 5.18 -19.12
N PRO A 185 -8.03 5.08 -18.75
CA PRO A 185 -8.41 4.59 -17.41
C PRO A 185 -8.13 3.09 -17.29
N TYR A 186 -7.88 2.64 -16.04
CA TYR A 186 -7.40 1.27 -15.77
C TYR A 186 -8.38 0.13 -16.11
N HIS A 187 -9.59 0.44 -16.57
CA HIS A 187 -10.49 -0.54 -17.17
C HIS A 187 -10.18 -0.81 -18.65
N SER A 188 -9.34 0.01 -19.28
CA SER A 188 -8.95 -0.16 -20.69
C SER A 188 -8.08 -1.40 -20.88
N ARG A 189 -8.33 -2.13 -21.97
CA ARG A 189 -7.49 -3.26 -22.37
C ARG A 189 -6.10 -2.85 -22.86
N HIS A 190 -5.87 -1.56 -23.02
CA HIS A 190 -4.54 -1.00 -23.27
C HIS A 190 -3.50 -1.50 -22.28
N TYR A 191 -3.91 -1.69 -21.02
CA TYR A 191 -3.01 -2.14 -19.94
C TYR A 191 -2.94 -3.67 -19.77
N ASP A 192 -3.68 -4.46 -20.53
CA ASP A 192 -3.63 -5.93 -20.40
C ASP A 192 -2.19 -6.49 -20.45
N PRO A 193 -1.26 -5.99 -21.32
CA PRO A 193 0.14 -6.45 -21.29
C PRO A 193 0.89 -6.15 -19.98
N VAL A 194 0.53 -5.06 -19.28
CA VAL A 194 1.10 -4.72 -17.97
C VAL A 194 0.61 -5.71 -16.91
N TRP A 195 -0.71 -5.98 -16.92
CA TRP A 195 -1.32 -6.93 -15.99
C TRP A 195 -0.77 -8.34 -16.18
N GLU A 196 -0.62 -8.78 -17.43
CA GLU A 196 -0.02 -10.08 -17.77
C GLU A 196 1.43 -10.18 -17.27
N LEU A 197 2.27 -9.18 -17.57
CA LEU A 197 3.66 -9.17 -17.15
C LEU A 197 3.80 -9.20 -15.62
N CYS A 198 3.03 -8.37 -14.90
CA CYS A 198 3.08 -8.35 -13.44
C CYS A 198 2.63 -9.70 -12.83
N GLN A 199 1.57 -10.31 -13.40
CA GLN A 199 1.13 -11.65 -13.01
C GLN A 199 2.22 -12.71 -13.22
N ASP A 200 2.90 -12.68 -14.37
CA ASP A 200 3.90 -13.69 -14.74
C ASP A 200 5.18 -13.54 -13.93
N LEU A 201 5.55 -12.31 -13.56
CA LEU A 201 6.67 -12.02 -12.67
C LEU A 201 6.33 -12.17 -11.18
N ALA A 202 5.07 -12.48 -10.84
CA ALA A 202 4.56 -12.49 -9.47
C ALA A 202 4.85 -11.18 -8.71
N MET A 203 4.79 -10.05 -9.39
CA MET A 203 4.89 -8.71 -8.81
C MET A 203 3.48 -8.16 -8.55
N PRO A 204 3.05 -7.99 -7.30
CA PRO A 204 1.78 -7.32 -7.02
C PRO A 204 1.81 -5.88 -7.55
N ILE A 205 0.67 -5.43 -8.05
CA ILE A 205 0.46 -4.03 -8.39
C ILE A 205 -0.13 -3.34 -7.17
N VAL A 206 0.37 -2.17 -6.85
CA VAL A 206 -0.09 -1.39 -5.71
C VAL A 206 -0.39 0.05 -6.11
N THR A 207 -1.37 0.62 -5.43
CA THR A 207 -1.60 2.06 -5.36
C THR A 207 -1.47 2.50 -3.92
N HIS A 208 -1.08 3.74 -3.72
CA HIS A 208 -0.78 4.29 -2.40
C HIS A 208 -1.56 5.58 -2.15
N SER A 209 -1.88 5.85 -0.89
CA SER A 209 -2.42 7.14 -0.44
C SER A 209 -1.44 8.29 -0.71
N GLY A 210 -1.90 9.51 -0.55
CA GLY A 210 -1.11 10.73 -0.68
C GLY A 210 -1.62 11.68 -1.76
N PRO A 211 -1.75 11.26 -3.03
CA PRO A 211 -2.22 12.17 -4.06
C PRO A 211 -3.73 12.41 -3.98
N ALA A 212 -4.11 13.66 -4.12
CA ALA A 212 -5.48 14.08 -4.35
C ALA A 212 -5.49 15.36 -5.17
N ASP A 213 -6.51 15.54 -6.00
CA ASP A 213 -6.67 16.74 -6.83
C ASP A 213 -7.11 17.95 -5.97
N LYS A 214 -6.12 18.70 -5.48
CA LYS A 214 -6.36 19.85 -4.62
C LYS A 214 -7.12 20.97 -5.33
N ASP A 215 -7.01 21.10 -6.64
CA ASP A 215 -7.69 22.12 -7.43
C ASP A 215 -9.20 21.86 -7.47
N ALA A 216 -9.60 20.60 -7.40
CA ALA A 216 -11.02 20.21 -7.40
C ALA A 216 -11.78 20.65 -6.14
N TYR A 217 -11.09 20.86 -4.99
CA TYR A 217 -11.74 21.18 -3.71
C TYR A 217 -11.12 22.36 -2.94
N GLY A 218 -10.30 23.17 -3.60
CA GLY A 218 -9.84 24.45 -3.07
C GLY A 218 -9.03 24.36 -1.76
N GLY A 219 -8.31 23.28 -1.54
CA GLY A 219 -7.42 23.12 -0.39
C GLY A 219 -8.13 22.93 0.97
N HIS A 220 -9.42 22.62 1.01
CA HIS A 220 -10.15 22.36 2.26
C HIS A 220 -9.71 21.04 2.88
N LEU A 221 -9.04 21.09 4.04
CA LEU A 221 -8.50 19.93 4.75
C LEU A 221 -9.55 18.82 4.96
N GLY A 222 -10.77 19.14 5.40
CA GLY A 222 -11.82 18.16 5.64
C GLY A 222 -12.24 17.41 4.38
N ILE A 223 -12.21 18.05 3.21
CA ILE A 223 -12.48 17.42 1.91
C ILE A 223 -11.27 16.54 1.54
N TYR A 224 -10.06 17.09 1.62
CA TYR A 224 -8.83 16.35 1.32
C TYR A 224 -8.75 15.03 2.09
N VAL A 225 -8.86 15.05 3.42
CA VAL A 225 -8.75 13.81 4.23
C VAL A 225 -9.91 12.81 3.99
N THR A 226 -11.02 13.27 3.42
CA THR A 226 -12.11 12.41 3.01
C THR A 226 -11.81 11.76 1.66
N GLU A 227 -11.35 12.54 0.69
CA GLU A 227 -11.07 12.10 -0.69
C GLU A 227 -9.82 11.21 -0.77
N VAL A 228 -8.76 11.53 -0.02
CA VAL A 228 -7.45 10.86 -0.10
C VAL A 228 -7.52 9.34 0.08
N VAL A 229 -8.50 8.84 0.83
CA VAL A 229 -8.73 7.40 1.02
C VAL A 229 -9.26 6.73 -0.25
N TRP A 230 -10.08 7.43 -1.02
CA TRP A 230 -10.75 6.87 -2.19
C TRP A 230 -9.89 6.89 -3.46
N TRP A 231 -8.94 7.80 -3.54
CA TRP A 231 -8.06 7.91 -4.71
C TRP A 231 -7.27 6.63 -4.94
N PRO A 232 -6.51 6.08 -3.98
CA PRO A 232 -5.78 4.83 -4.17
C PRO A 232 -6.70 3.61 -4.29
N ALA A 233 -7.90 3.66 -3.73
CA ALA A 233 -8.86 2.57 -3.82
C ALA A 233 -9.57 2.50 -5.18
N ARG A 234 -9.71 3.65 -5.86
CA ARG A 234 -10.47 3.77 -7.10
C ARG A 234 -10.03 2.83 -8.22
N PRO A 235 -8.75 2.66 -8.53
CA PRO A 235 -8.30 1.71 -9.54
C PRO A 235 -8.77 0.28 -9.31
N MET A 236 -8.91 -0.16 -8.06
CA MET A 236 -9.35 -1.52 -7.72
C MET A 236 -10.70 -1.86 -8.34
N TRP A 237 -11.70 -0.99 -8.22
CA TRP A 237 -13.01 -1.31 -8.81
C TRP A 237 -13.07 -1.08 -10.31
N PHE A 238 -12.21 -0.24 -10.89
CA PHE A 238 -12.05 -0.16 -12.34
C PHE A 238 -11.53 -1.49 -12.90
N MET A 239 -10.51 -2.08 -12.26
CA MET A 239 -9.95 -3.37 -12.65
C MET A 239 -10.93 -4.52 -12.41
N LEU A 240 -11.60 -4.53 -11.25
CA LEU A 240 -12.54 -5.57 -10.87
C LEU A 240 -13.73 -5.61 -11.85
N TRP A 241 -14.44 -4.49 -12.02
CA TRP A 241 -15.64 -4.44 -12.85
C TRP A 241 -15.38 -4.55 -14.35
N SER A 242 -14.17 -4.32 -14.82
CA SER A 242 -13.77 -4.55 -16.21
C SER A 242 -13.25 -5.96 -16.49
N GLY A 243 -13.26 -6.84 -15.49
CA GLY A 243 -12.85 -8.24 -15.64
C GLY A 243 -11.33 -8.43 -15.76
N VAL A 244 -10.50 -7.49 -15.27
CA VAL A 244 -9.04 -7.68 -15.21
C VAL A 244 -8.72 -8.93 -14.42
N PHE A 245 -9.31 -9.10 -13.24
CA PHE A 245 -9.05 -10.25 -12.37
C PHE A 245 -9.65 -11.57 -12.90
N GLU A 246 -10.60 -11.53 -13.83
CA GLU A 246 -11.04 -12.73 -14.57
C GLU A 246 -10.02 -13.14 -15.62
N ARG A 247 -9.43 -12.18 -16.33
CA ARG A 247 -8.42 -12.44 -17.36
C ARG A 247 -7.06 -12.81 -16.77
N PHE A 248 -6.71 -12.20 -15.61
CA PHE A 248 -5.44 -12.37 -14.93
C PHE A 248 -5.64 -12.88 -13.50
N PRO A 249 -6.04 -14.16 -13.32
CA PRO A 249 -6.51 -14.68 -12.03
C PRO A 249 -5.41 -14.82 -10.97
N ARG A 250 -4.13 -14.77 -11.34
CA ARG A 250 -2.99 -14.79 -10.38
C ARG A 250 -2.48 -13.38 -10.06
N LEU A 251 -2.96 -12.35 -10.76
CA LEU A 251 -2.56 -10.97 -10.49
C LEU A 251 -2.99 -10.58 -9.08
N LYS A 252 -2.07 -10.01 -8.30
CA LYS A 252 -2.36 -9.39 -7.01
C LYS A 252 -2.41 -7.87 -7.13
N TYR A 253 -3.39 -7.26 -6.48
CA TYR A 253 -3.58 -5.82 -6.47
C TYR A 253 -3.78 -5.32 -5.02
N GLY A 254 -2.99 -4.34 -4.60
CA GLY A 254 -3.01 -3.75 -3.26
C GLY A 254 -3.43 -2.29 -3.24
N VAL A 255 -4.18 -1.92 -2.22
CA VAL A 255 -4.43 -0.52 -1.84
C VAL A 255 -3.71 -0.28 -0.53
N THR A 256 -2.76 0.66 -0.52
CA THR A 256 -1.91 0.93 0.65
C THR A 256 -2.24 2.28 1.28
N GLU A 257 -2.15 2.36 2.60
CA GLU A 257 -2.37 3.56 3.44
C GLU A 257 -3.75 4.22 3.28
N ALA A 258 -4.77 3.45 2.97
CA ALA A 258 -6.14 3.97 2.86
C ALA A 258 -7.09 3.45 3.95
N GLY A 259 -6.54 2.83 5.02
CA GLY A 259 -7.34 2.06 5.97
C GLY A 259 -8.08 0.91 5.30
N CYS A 260 -8.83 0.12 6.06
CA CYS A 260 -9.60 -1.00 5.50
C CYS A 260 -11.08 -1.02 5.94
N TRP A 261 -11.50 -0.04 6.71
CA TRP A 261 -12.85 0.09 7.28
C TRP A 261 -13.97 0.17 6.22
N TRP A 262 -13.66 0.62 5.03
CA TRP A 262 -14.58 0.81 3.91
C TRP A 262 -14.83 -0.48 3.11
N VAL A 263 -13.94 -1.47 3.19
CA VAL A 263 -13.98 -2.71 2.40
C VAL A 263 -15.27 -3.51 2.60
N PRO A 264 -15.74 -3.79 3.84
CA PRO A 264 -16.97 -4.55 4.04
C PRO A 264 -18.18 -3.95 3.34
N GLY A 265 -18.34 -2.62 3.45
CA GLY A 265 -19.47 -1.91 2.83
C GLY A 265 -19.45 -1.98 1.31
N LEU A 266 -18.27 -1.86 0.69
CA LEU A 266 -18.14 -1.99 -0.76
C LEU A 266 -18.39 -3.42 -1.24
N LEU A 267 -17.82 -4.43 -0.57
CA LEU A 267 -18.02 -5.83 -0.94
C LEU A 267 -19.49 -6.23 -0.85
N TRP A 268 -20.15 -5.84 0.25
CA TRP A 268 -21.59 -6.02 0.39
C TRP A 268 -22.37 -5.40 -0.77
N PHE A 269 -22.09 -4.15 -1.09
CA PHE A 269 -22.77 -3.43 -2.15
C PHE A 269 -22.51 -4.06 -3.54
N TRP A 270 -21.29 -4.46 -3.82
CA TRP A 270 -20.90 -5.05 -5.10
C TRP A 270 -21.50 -6.43 -5.31
N ASP A 271 -21.45 -7.29 -4.31
CA ASP A 271 -22.07 -8.62 -4.39
C ASP A 271 -23.58 -8.51 -4.58
N ARG A 272 -24.20 -7.54 -3.92
CA ARG A 272 -25.63 -7.25 -4.14
C ARG A 272 -25.94 -6.84 -5.58
N LEU A 273 -25.11 -5.99 -6.19
CA LEU A 273 -25.26 -5.63 -7.59
C LEU A 273 -25.08 -6.84 -8.50
N PHE A 274 -24.10 -7.67 -8.23
CA PHE A 274 -23.79 -8.86 -9.01
C PHE A 274 -24.90 -9.91 -8.94
N LEU A 275 -25.46 -10.16 -7.76
CA LEU A 275 -26.51 -11.17 -7.53
C LEU A 275 -27.90 -10.69 -7.96
N GLY A 276 -28.11 -9.40 -8.18
CA GLY A 276 -29.36 -8.84 -8.64
C GLY A 276 -29.71 -9.32 -10.05
N GLN A 277 -30.96 -9.77 -10.27
CA GLN A 277 -31.39 -10.42 -11.51
C GLN A 277 -31.05 -9.64 -12.80
N LYS A 278 -31.24 -8.32 -12.82
CA LYS A 278 -30.88 -7.45 -13.95
C LYS A 278 -29.37 -7.20 -14.08
N GLY A 279 -28.66 -7.28 -12.96
CA GLY A 279 -27.21 -7.10 -12.91
C GLY A 279 -26.47 -8.31 -13.44
N ALA A 280 -26.86 -9.51 -13.02
CA ALA A 280 -26.20 -10.76 -13.37
C ALA A 280 -26.16 -11.00 -14.91
N GLU A 281 -27.27 -10.81 -15.61
CA GLU A 281 -27.34 -10.97 -17.08
C GLU A 281 -26.41 -9.99 -17.80
N LYS A 282 -26.43 -8.70 -17.40
CA LYS A 282 -25.60 -7.67 -18.03
C LYS A 282 -24.13 -7.85 -17.72
N LEU A 283 -23.77 -8.18 -16.47
CA LEU A 283 -22.38 -8.38 -16.05
C LEU A 283 -21.77 -9.64 -16.70
N SER A 284 -22.55 -10.71 -16.81
CA SER A 284 -22.15 -11.91 -17.56
C SER A 284 -21.85 -11.60 -19.02
N SER A 285 -22.65 -10.74 -19.68
CA SER A 285 -22.40 -10.29 -21.04
C SER A 285 -21.11 -9.45 -21.19
N LEU A 286 -20.60 -8.90 -20.10
CA LEU A 286 -19.31 -8.18 -20.02
C LEU A 286 -18.12 -9.09 -19.62
N GLY A 287 -18.36 -10.40 -19.48
CA GLY A 287 -17.33 -11.38 -19.14
C GLY A 287 -17.04 -11.49 -17.63
N LEU A 288 -17.95 -11.01 -16.77
CA LEU A 288 -17.86 -11.15 -15.31
C LEU A 288 -18.68 -12.36 -14.88
N SER A 289 -18.01 -13.38 -14.38
CA SER A 289 -18.61 -14.64 -13.95
C SER A 289 -18.41 -14.93 -12.46
N THR A 290 -17.41 -14.31 -11.84
CA THR A 290 -17.04 -14.50 -10.44
C THR A 290 -17.60 -13.34 -9.60
N LYS A 291 -18.10 -13.66 -8.43
CA LYS A 291 -18.64 -12.68 -7.48
C LYS A 291 -17.55 -11.68 -7.02
N PRO A 292 -17.83 -10.38 -6.92
CA PRO A 292 -16.85 -9.36 -6.53
C PRO A 292 -16.07 -9.68 -5.25
N SER A 293 -16.73 -10.16 -4.21
CA SER A 293 -16.04 -10.56 -2.97
C SER A 293 -15.09 -11.74 -3.18
N GLU A 294 -15.37 -12.67 -4.07
CA GLU A 294 -14.49 -13.79 -4.41
C GLU A 294 -13.29 -13.33 -5.26
N LEU A 295 -13.49 -12.34 -6.15
CA LEU A 295 -12.39 -11.68 -6.86
C LEU A 295 -11.50 -10.90 -5.89
N PHE A 296 -12.10 -10.19 -4.94
CA PHE A 296 -11.35 -9.49 -3.91
C PHE A 296 -10.51 -10.46 -3.08
N ASP A 297 -11.09 -11.54 -2.58
CA ASP A 297 -10.37 -12.55 -1.78
C ASP A 297 -9.19 -13.16 -2.52
N ARG A 298 -9.38 -13.45 -3.80
CA ARG A 298 -8.35 -14.07 -4.62
C ARG A 298 -7.25 -13.10 -5.06
N ASN A 299 -7.61 -11.86 -5.41
CA ASN A 299 -6.72 -10.95 -6.13
C ASN A 299 -6.32 -9.71 -5.34
N CYS A 300 -7.12 -9.25 -4.37
CA CYS A 300 -6.90 -7.97 -3.74
C CYS A 300 -6.40 -8.10 -2.30
N PHE A 301 -5.69 -7.08 -1.82
CA PHE A 301 -5.30 -6.92 -0.42
C PHE A 301 -5.24 -5.44 -0.06
N ILE A 302 -5.26 -5.16 1.24
CA ILE A 302 -5.13 -3.82 1.79
C ILE A 302 -3.88 -3.78 2.65
N GLY A 303 -2.91 -2.95 2.28
CA GLY A 303 -1.79 -2.54 3.12
C GLY A 303 -2.30 -1.51 4.14
N SER A 304 -2.84 -2.02 5.25
CA SER A 304 -3.48 -1.17 6.26
C SER A 304 -2.41 -0.61 7.19
N SER A 305 -1.91 0.57 6.86
CA SER A 305 -0.98 1.30 7.69
C SER A 305 -1.62 1.63 9.02
N ASN A 306 -0.86 1.44 10.11
CA ASN A 306 -1.31 1.70 11.47
C ASN A 306 -2.75 1.19 11.78
N THR A 307 -3.09 -0.03 11.35
CA THR A 307 -4.42 -0.66 11.50
C THR A 307 -5.06 -0.34 12.85
N LYS A 308 -6.27 0.18 12.82
CA LYS A 308 -6.97 0.62 14.03
C LYS A 308 -7.73 -0.56 14.67
N ARG A 309 -7.95 -0.48 15.98
CA ARG A 309 -8.71 -1.50 16.72
C ARG A 309 -10.09 -1.79 16.12
N ARG A 310 -10.78 -0.77 15.60
CA ARG A 310 -12.07 -0.93 14.93
C ARG A 310 -11.96 -1.81 13.67
N GLU A 311 -10.88 -1.67 12.91
CA GLU A 311 -10.65 -2.41 11.68
C GLU A 311 -10.36 -3.89 11.97
N ILE A 312 -9.65 -4.17 13.06
CA ILE A 312 -9.47 -5.55 13.55
C ILE A 312 -10.81 -6.25 13.83
N GLY A 313 -11.79 -5.51 14.32
CA GLY A 313 -13.15 -6.03 14.48
C GLY A 313 -13.82 -6.48 13.18
N MET A 314 -13.39 -5.92 12.04
CA MET A 314 -13.94 -6.21 10.71
C MET A 314 -13.14 -7.28 9.93
N ARG A 315 -12.10 -7.87 10.51
CA ARG A 315 -11.16 -8.75 9.80
C ARG A 315 -11.80 -9.98 9.14
N TYR A 316 -12.91 -10.51 9.68
CA TYR A 316 -13.63 -11.61 9.07
C TYR A 316 -14.49 -11.19 7.88
N GLU A 317 -14.87 -9.92 7.85
CA GLU A 317 -15.59 -9.34 6.73
C GLU A 317 -14.66 -8.90 5.60
N ILE A 318 -13.47 -8.43 5.95
CA ILE A 318 -12.42 -8.03 5.00
C ILE A 318 -11.72 -9.27 4.42
N GLY A 319 -11.32 -10.18 5.27
CA GLY A 319 -10.48 -11.34 4.98
C GLY A 319 -9.15 -11.26 5.71
N LEU A 320 -8.79 -12.31 6.46
CA LEU A 320 -7.51 -12.37 7.19
C LEU A 320 -6.30 -12.32 6.25
N ASP A 321 -6.44 -12.89 5.07
CA ASP A 321 -5.41 -12.95 4.03
C ASP A 321 -5.31 -11.65 3.23
N ASN A 322 -6.32 -10.79 3.36
CA ASN A 322 -6.46 -9.55 2.61
C ASN A 322 -6.12 -8.31 3.44
N MET A 323 -5.83 -8.47 4.74
CA MET A 323 -5.38 -7.41 5.65
C MET A 323 -3.91 -7.57 5.97
N LEU A 324 -3.09 -6.63 5.51
CA LEU A 324 -1.66 -6.60 5.76
C LEU A 324 -1.35 -5.37 6.64
N TRP A 325 -0.73 -5.59 7.80
CA TRP A 325 -0.35 -4.51 8.70
C TRP A 325 0.90 -3.78 8.21
N GLY A 326 0.99 -2.46 8.45
CA GLY A 326 2.16 -1.64 8.18
C GLY A 326 2.41 -0.62 9.30
N ASN A 327 3.68 -0.23 9.51
CA ASN A 327 4.07 0.78 10.50
C ASN A 327 4.22 2.18 9.91
N ASP A 328 4.25 2.28 8.59
CA ASP A 328 4.34 3.54 7.87
C ASP A 328 5.59 4.36 8.23
N PHE A 329 6.73 3.66 8.44
CA PHE A 329 8.01 4.30 8.75
C PHE A 329 8.53 5.11 7.54
N PRO A 330 8.99 6.34 7.69
CA PRO A 330 9.11 7.14 8.91
C PRO A 330 8.04 8.25 9.04
N HIS A 331 6.86 8.06 8.46
CA HIS A 331 5.79 9.06 8.47
C HIS A 331 5.23 9.29 9.88
N PRO A 332 4.90 10.55 10.25
CA PRO A 332 4.45 10.88 11.59
C PRO A 332 3.05 10.35 11.93
N GLU A 333 2.22 10.02 10.95
CA GLU A 333 0.93 9.35 11.10
C GLU A 333 1.05 7.85 11.38
N GLY A 334 2.23 7.28 11.15
CA GLY A 334 2.55 5.87 11.34
C GLY A 334 2.60 5.44 12.81
N THR A 335 3.10 4.23 13.03
CA THR A 335 3.26 3.68 14.40
C THR A 335 4.69 3.72 14.91
N TRP A 336 5.67 3.98 14.03
CA TRP A 336 7.06 4.18 14.42
C TRP A 336 7.22 5.48 15.24
N PRO A 337 8.06 5.50 16.28
CA PRO A 337 8.91 4.42 16.81
C PRO A 337 8.23 3.57 17.92
N HIS A 338 6.93 3.40 17.90
CA HIS A 338 6.11 2.78 18.94
C HIS A 338 5.28 1.58 18.44
N SER A 339 5.70 0.91 17.36
CA SER A 339 4.92 -0.18 16.75
C SER A 339 4.65 -1.34 17.68
N ARG A 340 5.59 -1.67 18.58
CA ARG A 340 5.37 -2.73 19.59
C ARG A 340 4.19 -2.42 20.51
N ASP A 341 4.09 -1.19 20.99
CA ASP A 341 2.99 -0.74 21.85
C ASP A 341 1.68 -0.68 21.08
N TRP A 342 1.75 -0.24 19.81
CA TRP A 342 0.59 -0.22 18.93
C TRP A 342 0.04 -1.62 18.67
N LEU A 343 0.88 -2.58 18.34
CA LEU A 343 0.51 -3.97 18.16
C LEU A 343 -0.11 -4.55 19.43
N ALA A 344 0.49 -4.32 20.59
CA ALA A 344 -0.06 -4.78 21.87
C ALA A 344 -1.47 -4.20 22.12
N LYS A 345 -1.67 -2.89 21.92
CA LYS A 345 -2.98 -2.25 22.09
C LYS A 345 -4.03 -2.76 21.11
N THR A 346 -3.61 -3.09 19.89
CA THR A 346 -4.51 -3.44 18.80
C THR A 346 -4.86 -4.93 18.78
N TYR A 347 -3.90 -5.81 19.10
CA TYR A 347 -4.04 -7.27 18.92
C TYR A 347 -4.15 -8.08 20.23
N HIS A 348 -4.12 -7.48 21.42
CA HIS A 348 -4.03 -8.17 22.71
C HIS A 348 -5.05 -9.29 22.95
N ASP A 349 -6.20 -9.27 22.33
CA ASP A 349 -7.27 -10.27 22.45
C ASP A 349 -7.66 -10.90 21.10
N VAL A 350 -6.81 -10.75 20.08
CA VAL A 350 -6.97 -11.44 18.80
C VAL A 350 -6.34 -12.83 18.90
N PRO A 351 -6.94 -13.88 18.32
CA PRO A 351 -6.33 -15.21 18.30
C PRO A 351 -4.91 -15.19 17.69
N ILE A 352 -4.00 -15.96 18.30
CA ILE A 352 -2.57 -15.96 17.94
C ILE A 352 -2.36 -16.27 16.45
N VAL A 353 -3.08 -17.25 15.90
CA VAL A 353 -2.96 -17.64 14.50
C VAL A 353 -3.44 -16.52 13.57
N GLU A 354 -4.52 -15.83 13.92
CA GLU A 354 -5.06 -14.72 13.13
C GLU A 354 -4.12 -13.50 13.18
N THR A 355 -3.56 -13.21 14.36
CA THR A 355 -2.55 -12.17 14.52
C THR A 355 -1.34 -12.45 13.64
N ARG A 356 -0.80 -13.67 13.70
CA ARG A 356 0.35 -14.10 12.89
C ARG A 356 0.11 -13.90 11.40
N ARG A 357 -1.10 -14.21 10.95
CA ARG A 357 -1.49 -14.03 9.55
C ARG A 357 -1.45 -12.56 9.14
N MET A 358 -2.11 -11.67 9.89
CA MET A 358 -2.27 -10.25 9.53
C MET A 358 -1.00 -9.42 9.67
N ILE A 359 -0.13 -9.71 10.67
CA ILE A 359 1.07 -8.90 10.91
C ILE A 359 2.33 -9.44 10.22
N GLY A 360 2.22 -10.54 9.45
CA GLY A 360 3.41 -11.12 8.82
C GLY A 360 3.13 -12.06 7.66
N GLU A 361 2.46 -13.19 7.89
CA GLU A 361 2.37 -14.27 6.89
C GLU A 361 1.67 -13.85 5.60
N ALA A 362 0.60 -13.04 5.68
CA ALA A 362 -0.10 -12.55 4.49
C ALA A 362 0.80 -11.64 3.65
N ALA A 363 1.57 -10.75 4.27
CA ALA A 363 2.55 -9.92 3.59
C ALA A 363 3.69 -10.76 2.98
N ALA A 364 4.15 -11.80 3.70
CA ALA A 364 5.17 -12.71 3.19
C ALA A 364 4.72 -13.41 1.92
N GLU A 365 3.49 -13.91 1.88
CA GLU A 365 2.92 -14.58 0.72
C GLU A 365 2.77 -13.63 -0.48
N VAL A 366 2.22 -12.43 -0.25
CA VAL A 366 1.97 -11.45 -1.32
C VAL A 366 3.27 -10.92 -1.94
N TYR A 367 4.26 -10.60 -1.11
CA TYR A 367 5.50 -9.93 -1.55
C TYR A 367 6.70 -10.88 -1.68
N GLY A 368 6.49 -12.17 -1.45
CA GLY A 368 7.52 -13.20 -1.64
C GLY A 368 8.66 -13.14 -0.62
N PHE A 369 8.37 -12.86 0.65
CA PHE A 369 9.36 -13.02 1.72
C PHE A 369 9.48 -14.50 2.11
N ASP A 370 10.71 -14.94 2.35
CA ASP A 370 10.97 -16.26 2.92
C ASP A 370 10.96 -16.18 4.46
N LEU A 371 9.89 -16.67 5.07
CA LEU A 371 9.74 -16.69 6.53
C LEU A 371 10.86 -17.50 7.23
N ALA A 372 11.43 -18.51 6.55
CA ALA A 372 12.53 -19.27 7.13
C ALA A 372 13.80 -18.42 7.27
N SER A 373 14.10 -17.58 6.28
CA SER A 373 15.23 -16.64 6.34
C SER A 373 15.06 -15.56 7.41
N LEU A 374 13.81 -15.18 7.72
CA LEU A 374 13.48 -14.16 8.72
C LEU A 374 13.43 -14.70 10.17
N ARG A 375 13.50 -16.01 10.37
CA ARG A 375 13.35 -16.64 11.70
C ARG A 375 14.34 -16.09 12.73
N SER A 376 15.61 -15.93 12.37
CA SER A 376 16.63 -15.40 13.28
C SER A 376 16.35 -13.96 13.72
N HIS A 377 15.77 -13.16 12.82
CA HIS A 377 15.31 -11.79 13.15
C HIS A 377 14.13 -11.85 14.13
N ALA A 378 13.12 -12.68 13.85
CA ALA A 378 11.96 -12.83 14.74
C ALA A 378 12.36 -13.29 16.16
N GLU A 379 13.27 -14.26 16.27
CA GLU A 379 13.81 -14.74 17.55
C GLU A 379 14.56 -13.64 18.31
N ARG A 380 15.39 -12.86 17.63
CA ARG A 380 16.16 -11.75 18.20
C ARG A 380 15.27 -10.59 18.62
N LEU A 381 14.30 -10.21 17.82
CA LEU A 381 13.37 -9.10 18.07
C LEU A 381 12.34 -9.44 19.13
N ASN A 382 12.02 -10.71 19.29
CA ASN A 382 11.21 -11.27 20.37
C ASN A 382 9.83 -10.59 20.54
N VAL A 383 9.15 -10.29 19.44
CA VAL A 383 7.73 -9.90 19.47
C VAL A 383 6.90 -11.19 19.58
N THR A 384 6.29 -11.42 20.73
CA THR A 384 5.62 -12.69 21.06
C THR A 384 4.16 -12.46 21.45
N PRO A 385 3.31 -13.52 21.45
CA PRO A 385 1.97 -13.41 22.00
C PRO A 385 1.94 -12.79 23.41
N GLN A 386 2.90 -13.13 24.26
CA GLN A 386 2.98 -12.58 25.61
C GLN A 386 3.28 -11.08 25.62
N THR A 387 4.21 -10.61 24.78
CA THR A 387 4.52 -9.17 24.68
C THR A 387 3.37 -8.36 24.08
N LEU A 388 2.47 -9.01 23.30
CA LEU A 388 1.25 -8.38 22.81
C LEU A 388 0.05 -8.54 23.78
N GLY A 389 0.24 -9.16 24.96
CA GLY A 389 -0.83 -9.34 25.95
C GLY A 389 -1.79 -10.50 25.66
N GLN A 390 -1.48 -11.35 24.69
CA GLN A 390 -2.29 -12.52 24.30
C GLN A 390 -2.01 -13.70 25.26
N THR A 391 -2.48 -13.61 26.47
CA THR A 391 -2.15 -14.57 27.56
C THR A 391 -3.08 -15.78 27.59
N ASP A 392 -4.28 -15.68 27.05
CA ASP A 392 -5.30 -16.76 26.97
C ASP A 392 -5.90 -16.83 25.56
N ASP A 393 -5.29 -17.64 24.71
CA ASP A 393 -5.70 -17.78 23.32
C ASP A 393 -7.07 -18.48 23.19
N ALA A 394 -7.41 -19.38 24.10
CA ALA A 394 -8.72 -20.05 24.10
C ALA A 394 -9.85 -19.03 24.36
N ALA A 395 -9.65 -18.13 25.34
CA ALA A 395 -10.61 -17.06 25.60
C ALA A 395 -10.69 -16.07 24.42
N ASN A 396 -9.59 -15.79 23.73
CA ASN A 396 -9.58 -14.95 22.54
C ASN A 396 -10.37 -15.61 21.39
N ILE A 397 -10.16 -16.89 21.14
CA ILE A 397 -10.89 -17.65 20.12
C ILE A 397 -12.40 -17.63 20.42
N GLU A 398 -12.79 -17.88 21.67
CA GLU A 398 -14.20 -17.87 22.09
C GLU A 398 -14.84 -16.48 21.93
N ARG A 399 -14.13 -15.42 22.36
CA ARG A 399 -14.59 -14.03 22.24
C ARG A 399 -14.97 -13.66 20.81
N TRP A 400 -14.18 -14.08 19.84
CA TRP A 400 -14.36 -13.71 18.43
C TRP A 400 -15.16 -14.74 17.62
N ALA A 401 -15.57 -15.88 18.22
CA ALA A 401 -16.28 -16.94 17.51
C ALA A 401 -17.55 -16.43 16.81
N GLY A 402 -18.38 -15.65 17.52
CA GLY A 402 -19.61 -15.09 16.94
C GLY A 402 -19.36 -14.16 15.75
N HIS A 403 -18.29 -13.35 15.78
CA HIS A 403 -17.91 -12.49 14.66
C HIS A 403 -17.42 -13.30 13.46
N ARG A 404 -16.62 -14.34 13.71
CA ARG A 404 -16.14 -15.25 12.68
C ARG A 404 -17.30 -16.02 12.03
N ASP A 405 -18.25 -16.50 12.82
CA ASP A 405 -19.38 -17.25 12.34
C ASP A 405 -20.36 -16.38 11.52
N VAL A 406 -20.46 -15.09 11.84
CA VAL A 406 -21.21 -14.12 11.03
C VAL A 406 -20.43 -13.79 9.75
N GLY A 407 -19.16 -13.44 9.84
CA GLY A 407 -18.30 -13.14 8.69
C GLY A 407 -18.99 -12.30 7.62
N ARG A 408 -19.03 -12.80 6.39
CA ARG A 408 -19.74 -12.19 5.25
C ARG A 408 -21.16 -12.76 5.05
N HIS A 409 -21.81 -13.30 6.09
CA HIS A 409 -23.17 -13.84 5.98
C HIS A 409 -24.26 -12.78 5.73
N TRP A 410 -23.89 -11.47 5.66
CA TRP A 410 -24.83 -10.44 5.19
C TRP A 410 -25.46 -10.72 3.82
N LEU A 411 -24.91 -11.69 3.07
CA LEU A 411 -25.41 -12.08 1.75
C LEU A 411 -26.44 -13.22 1.80
N THR A 412 -26.75 -13.77 2.98
CA THR A 412 -27.76 -14.81 3.10
C THR A 412 -29.17 -14.19 3.11
N GLY A 413 -29.86 -14.31 2.00
CA GLY A 413 -31.31 -14.36 1.77
C GLY A 413 -32.26 -13.38 2.47
N HIS A 414 -31.90 -12.81 3.59
CA HIS A 414 -32.77 -11.91 4.35
C HIS A 414 -32.66 -10.43 3.95
N ASP A 415 -31.54 -10.02 3.34
CA ASP A 415 -31.32 -8.63 2.92
C ASP A 415 -31.72 -8.40 1.45
N PHE A 416 -32.12 -9.46 0.74
CA PHE A 416 -32.63 -9.36 -0.61
C PHE A 416 -34.07 -9.83 -0.64
N PRO A 417 -35.01 -9.01 -1.03
CA PRO A 417 -36.27 -9.51 -1.54
C PRO A 417 -35.97 -10.22 -2.87
N LEU A 418 -35.63 -11.51 -2.78
CA LEU A 418 -35.44 -12.39 -3.95
C LEU A 418 -36.77 -12.76 -4.60
N ALA A 419 -37.89 -12.29 -4.09
CA ALA A 419 -39.17 -12.45 -4.73
C ALA A 419 -39.37 -11.33 -5.76
N PRO A 420 -39.66 -11.63 -7.03
CA PRO A 420 -40.19 -10.62 -7.93
C PRO A 420 -41.45 -10.05 -7.28
N VAL A 421 -41.49 -8.74 -7.13
CA VAL A 421 -42.74 -8.07 -6.79
C VAL A 421 -43.72 -8.51 -7.88
N PRO A 422 -44.82 -9.18 -7.55
CA PRO A 422 -45.85 -9.49 -8.55
C PRO A 422 -46.31 -8.19 -9.18
N ALA A 423 -46.48 -8.18 -10.49
CA ALA A 423 -46.92 -7.04 -11.27
C ALA A 423 -48.32 -6.59 -10.87
#